data_6edf28d3acc7bf9f7a1948110c2dcf84
#
_entry.id   6edf28d3acc7bf9f7a1948110c2dcf84
#
_cell.length_a   1.000
_cell.length_b   1.000
_cell.length_c   1.000
_cell.angle_alpha   90.00
_cell.angle_beta   90.00
_cell.angle_gamma   90.00
#
_symmetry.space_group_name_H-M   'P 1'
#
loop_
_entity.id
_entity.type
_entity.pdbx_description
1 polymer ?
#
loop_
_entity_poly.entity_id
_entity_poly.type
_entity_poly.pdbx_seq_one_letter_code
_entity_poly.pdbx_strand_id
1 'polypeptide(L)'
;MDNCAQNGKKLRDSCLTLAEGWQKGGFVPEDFLRWLSCEESVSFPWSMIDKITPHPSQKVADQLTALGVAGMAITKSATGTVSAPFVNAEVTEYLVLEDHFPNGRPPLEQAGVYFTDRATVEKSEKMKVGTCLNPLHTALAVFGCLLDYQTISAEMQDTDLVTLVERIAGESLPVVE
;
A
#
# COMPACT_ATOMS: atom_id res chain seq x y z
N MET A 1 5.62 -5.71 -1.13
CA MET A 1 4.21 -6.16 -1.13
C MET A 1 3.37 -5.04 -1.67
N ASP A 2 2.22 -5.36 -2.27
CA ASP A 2 1.31 -4.39 -2.82
C ASP A 2 0.18 -4.08 -1.82
N ASN A 3 -0.53 -2.97 -1.99
CA ASN A 3 -1.66 -2.54 -1.15
C ASN A 3 -2.98 -3.28 -1.48
N CYS A 4 -2.93 -4.42 -2.12
CA CYS A 4 -4.12 -5.19 -2.44
C CYS A 4 -4.66 -5.94 -1.22
N ALA A 5 -5.98 -6.10 -1.16
CA ALA A 5 -6.64 -6.90 -0.14
C ALA A 5 -6.04 -8.31 -0.06
N GLN A 6 -5.83 -8.79 1.17
CA GLN A 6 -5.26 -10.12 1.44
C GLN A 6 -3.90 -10.34 0.75
N ASN A 7 -3.04 -9.34 0.78
CA ASN A 7 -1.75 -9.35 0.07
C ASN A 7 -0.84 -10.53 0.47
N GLY A 8 -0.78 -10.88 1.74
CA GLY A 8 -0.03 -12.06 2.21
C GLY A 8 -0.57 -13.36 1.63
N LYS A 9 -1.91 -13.52 1.53
CA LYS A 9 -2.53 -14.68 0.88
C LYS A 9 -2.15 -14.76 -0.60
N LYS A 10 -2.24 -13.66 -1.33
CA LYS A 10 -1.88 -13.62 -2.76
C LYS A 10 -0.41 -13.96 -2.98
N LEU A 11 0.47 -13.44 -2.12
CA LEU A 11 1.89 -13.78 -2.17
C LEU A 11 2.11 -15.28 -1.91
N ARG A 12 1.48 -15.83 -0.87
CA ARG A 12 1.53 -17.27 -0.56
C ARG A 12 1.09 -18.11 -1.74
N ASP A 13 -0.08 -17.82 -2.30
CA ASP A 13 -0.65 -18.59 -3.43
C ASP A 13 0.30 -18.54 -4.66
N SER A 14 0.91 -17.39 -4.94
CA SER A 14 1.90 -17.24 -6.01
C SER A 14 3.17 -18.05 -5.74
N CYS A 15 3.68 -18.01 -4.52
CA CYS A 15 4.86 -18.81 -4.12
C CYS A 15 4.59 -20.32 -4.22
N LEU A 16 3.42 -20.77 -3.78
CA LEU A 16 3.03 -22.19 -3.88
C LEU A 16 2.89 -22.63 -5.33
N THR A 17 2.27 -21.82 -6.20
CA THR A 17 2.16 -22.10 -7.63
C THR A 17 3.53 -22.25 -8.29
N LEU A 18 4.49 -21.38 -7.97
CA LEU A 18 5.87 -21.49 -8.46
C LEU A 18 6.57 -22.74 -7.92
N ALA A 19 6.42 -23.01 -6.63
CA ALA A 19 7.02 -24.18 -5.98
C ALA A 19 6.50 -25.50 -6.56
N GLU A 20 5.20 -25.59 -6.87
CA GLU A 20 4.62 -26.73 -7.58
C GLU A 20 5.24 -26.92 -8.96
N GLY A 21 5.44 -25.84 -9.71
CA GLY A 21 6.12 -25.88 -11.00
C GLY A 21 7.57 -26.37 -10.88
N TRP A 22 8.29 -25.90 -9.88
CA TRP A 22 9.67 -26.32 -9.61
C TRP A 22 9.75 -27.78 -9.18
N GLN A 23 8.81 -28.26 -8.36
CA GLN A 23 8.75 -29.66 -7.95
C GLN A 23 8.49 -30.56 -9.16
N LYS A 24 7.50 -30.23 -10.01
CA LYS A 24 7.22 -30.95 -11.26
C LYS A 24 8.42 -30.98 -12.22
N GLY A 25 9.20 -29.91 -12.23
CA GLY A 25 10.45 -29.80 -13.03
C GLY A 25 11.67 -30.47 -12.39
N GLY A 26 11.56 -31.03 -11.19
CA GLY A 26 12.69 -31.65 -10.48
C GLY A 26 13.73 -30.65 -9.96
N PHE A 27 13.40 -29.36 -9.85
CA PHE A 27 14.31 -28.31 -9.39
C PHE A 27 14.40 -28.20 -7.87
N VAL A 28 13.41 -28.74 -7.14
CA VAL A 28 13.37 -28.73 -5.67
C VAL A 28 12.98 -30.11 -5.14
N PRO A 29 13.40 -30.48 -3.91
CA PRO A 29 13.05 -31.76 -3.31
C PRO A 29 11.55 -31.84 -2.98
N GLU A 30 11.02 -33.05 -2.81
CA GLU A 30 9.59 -33.30 -2.59
C GLU A 30 9.05 -32.67 -1.30
N ASP A 31 9.86 -32.48 -0.28
CA ASP A 31 9.49 -31.89 0.99
C ASP A 31 9.47 -30.35 0.98
N PHE A 32 10.05 -29.73 -0.05
CA PHE A 32 10.10 -28.27 -0.16
C PHE A 32 8.68 -27.64 -0.17
N LEU A 33 7.77 -28.19 -0.97
CA LEU A 33 6.40 -27.68 -1.04
C LEU A 33 5.66 -27.84 0.29
N ARG A 34 5.89 -28.95 1.00
CA ARG A 34 5.32 -29.20 2.33
C ARG A 34 5.84 -28.18 3.34
N TRP A 35 7.14 -27.93 3.33
CA TRP A 35 7.78 -26.93 4.19
C TRP A 35 7.24 -25.53 3.89
N LEU A 36 7.14 -25.13 2.62
CA LEU A 36 6.63 -23.82 2.21
C LEU A 36 5.15 -23.62 2.57
N SER A 37 4.36 -24.70 2.57
CA SER A 37 2.93 -24.67 2.90
C SER A 37 2.65 -24.59 4.40
N CYS A 38 3.62 -24.96 5.23
CA CYS A 38 3.49 -25.04 6.68
C CYS A 38 3.64 -23.66 7.31
N GLU A 39 2.56 -23.10 7.82
CA GLU A 39 2.56 -21.75 8.43
C GLU A 39 3.43 -21.65 9.70
N GLU A 40 3.75 -22.78 10.33
CA GLU A 40 4.70 -22.84 11.46
C GLU A 40 6.16 -22.72 11.01
N SER A 41 6.45 -22.97 9.73
CA SER A 41 7.79 -22.88 9.14
C SER A 41 7.96 -21.60 8.33
N VAL A 42 6.99 -21.28 7.49
CA VAL A 42 6.99 -20.10 6.60
C VAL A 42 5.66 -19.39 6.70
N SER A 43 5.68 -18.16 7.13
CA SER A 43 4.49 -17.32 7.19
C SER A 43 4.47 -16.26 6.09
N PHE A 44 3.27 -15.83 5.72
CA PHE A 44 3.00 -14.75 4.77
C PHE A 44 2.07 -13.74 5.45
N PRO A 45 2.60 -12.95 6.41
CA PRO A 45 1.80 -12.02 7.17
C PRO A 45 1.06 -11.03 6.28
N TRP A 46 -0.20 -10.78 6.58
CA TRP A 46 -0.97 -9.77 5.90
C TRP A 46 -0.57 -8.38 6.38
N SER A 47 -0.69 -7.39 5.51
CA SER A 47 -0.39 -6.02 5.87
C SER A 47 -1.37 -5.04 5.26
N MET A 48 -1.69 -3.99 6.00
CA MET A 48 -2.22 -2.76 5.45
C MET A 48 -1.06 -1.77 5.34
N ILE A 49 -0.64 -1.50 4.11
CA ILE A 49 0.56 -0.72 3.77
C ILE A 49 0.26 0.45 2.82
N ASP A 50 -1.01 0.74 2.59
CA ASP A 50 -1.39 1.77 1.63
C ASP A 50 -0.90 3.15 2.08
N LYS A 51 -0.14 3.79 1.20
CA LYS A 51 0.37 5.15 1.38
C LYS A 51 0.41 5.87 0.04
N ILE A 52 -0.16 7.06 -0.02
CA ILE A 52 -0.17 7.85 -1.25
C ILE A 52 1.24 8.38 -1.50
N THR A 53 1.79 8.03 -2.67
CA THR A 53 3.12 8.42 -3.11
C THR A 53 3.02 9.14 -4.46
N PRO A 54 2.85 10.47 -4.47
CA PRO A 54 2.77 11.23 -5.71
C PRO A 54 4.11 11.23 -6.47
N HIS A 55 4.08 11.74 -7.69
CA HIS A 55 5.31 11.91 -8.48
C HIS A 55 6.40 12.66 -7.70
N PRO A 56 7.69 12.33 -7.92
CA PRO A 56 8.78 12.98 -7.22
C PRO A 56 8.74 14.50 -7.36
N SER A 57 8.86 15.19 -6.22
CA SER A 57 8.82 16.64 -6.13
C SER A 57 10.23 17.24 -6.13
N GLN A 58 10.50 18.23 -7.00
CA GLN A 58 11.77 18.94 -7.01
C GLN A 58 12.03 19.65 -5.67
N LYS A 59 10.98 20.17 -5.04
CA LYS A 59 11.09 20.79 -3.70
C LYS A 59 11.65 19.82 -2.65
N VAL A 60 11.23 18.55 -2.71
CA VAL A 60 11.74 17.51 -1.78
C VAL A 60 13.19 17.17 -2.12
N ALA A 61 13.54 17.05 -3.41
CA ALA A 61 14.94 16.84 -3.83
C ALA A 61 15.87 17.95 -3.30
N ASP A 62 15.45 19.21 -3.43
CA ASP A 62 16.21 20.37 -2.97
C ASP A 62 16.36 20.38 -1.44
N GLN A 63 15.29 20.06 -0.70
CA GLN A 63 15.34 19.93 0.76
C GLN A 63 16.30 18.83 1.23
N LEU A 64 16.25 17.65 0.63
CA LEU A 64 17.15 16.55 0.96
C LEU A 64 18.60 16.89 0.63
N THR A 65 18.84 17.57 -0.49
CA THR A 65 20.17 18.05 -0.87
C THR A 65 20.69 19.09 0.13
N ALA A 66 19.85 20.01 0.57
CA ALA A 66 20.21 21.00 1.60
C ALA A 66 20.53 20.35 2.96
N LEU A 67 19.95 19.19 3.26
CA LEU A 67 20.28 18.37 4.43
C LEU A 67 21.55 17.52 4.26
N GLY A 68 22.25 17.64 3.12
CA GLY A 68 23.49 16.92 2.84
C GLY A 68 23.32 15.53 2.25
N VAL A 69 22.09 15.13 1.85
CA VAL A 69 21.88 13.84 1.20
C VAL A 69 22.28 13.94 -0.26
N ALA A 70 23.31 13.22 -0.66
CA ALA A 70 23.83 13.24 -2.03
C ALA A 70 22.95 12.43 -2.99
N GLY A 71 23.00 12.80 -4.28
CA GLY A 71 22.41 12.00 -5.36
C GLY A 71 20.90 12.12 -5.50
N MET A 72 20.25 13.15 -4.96
CA MET A 72 18.79 13.33 -4.94
C MET A 72 18.19 13.85 -6.26
N ALA A 73 18.89 13.71 -7.40
CA ALA A 73 18.41 14.16 -8.68
C ALA A 73 17.22 13.33 -9.19
N ILE A 74 16.17 14.02 -9.64
CA ILE A 74 15.06 13.39 -10.35
C ILE A 74 15.50 13.09 -11.78
N THR A 75 15.29 11.88 -12.24
CA THR A 75 15.66 11.42 -13.56
C THR A 75 14.42 11.07 -14.40
N LYS A 76 14.54 11.23 -15.70
CA LYS A 76 13.49 10.85 -16.65
C LYS A 76 14.07 9.91 -17.69
N SER A 77 13.47 8.73 -17.85
CA SER A 77 13.87 7.75 -18.85
C SER A 77 13.51 8.20 -20.28
N ALA A 78 14.08 7.54 -21.26
CA ALA A 78 13.73 7.78 -22.68
C ALA A 78 12.24 7.49 -22.97
N THR A 79 11.61 6.62 -22.20
CA THR A 79 10.17 6.30 -22.27
C THR A 79 9.27 7.28 -21.50
N GLY A 80 9.86 8.31 -20.87
CA GLY A 80 9.12 9.32 -20.12
C GLY A 80 8.85 8.98 -18.64
N THR A 81 9.28 7.82 -18.16
CA THR A 81 9.14 7.43 -16.73
C THR A 81 10.00 8.32 -15.85
N VAL A 82 9.39 8.93 -14.85
CA VAL A 82 10.07 9.77 -13.85
C VAL A 82 10.43 8.90 -12.66
N SER A 83 11.67 8.99 -12.20
CA SER A 83 12.14 8.28 -11.01
C SER A 83 13.06 9.15 -10.17
N ALA A 84 13.11 8.87 -8.88
CA ALA A 84 13.97 9.56 -7.91
C ALA A 84 14.48 8.55 -6.87
N PRO A 85 15.63 8.79 -6.24
CA PRO A 85 16.15 7.96 -5.16
C PRO A 85 15.47 8.24 -3.80
N PHE A 86 14.35 8.92 -3.80
CA PHE A 86 13.53 9.22 -2.64
C PHE A 86 12.03 9.06 -2.98
N VAL A 87 11.22 8.94 -1.95
CA VAL A 87 9.75 8.92 -2.06
C VAL A 87 9.20 10.07 -1.22
N ASN A 88 8.41 10.92 -1.86
CA ASN A 88 7.55 11.84 -1.12
C ASN A 88 6.18 11.18 -0.93
N ALA A 89 5.65 11.25 0.26
CA ALA A 89 4.43 10.55 0.64
C ALA A 89 3.51 11.44 1.48
N GLU A 90 2.27 11.03 1.65
CA GLU A 90 1.34 11.68 2.57
C GLU A 90 1.88 11.71 4.00
N VAL A 91 1.40 12.69 4.78
CA VAL A 91 1.84 12.88 6.18
C VAL A 91 1.39 11.74 7.09
N THR A 92 0.22 11.15 6.82
CA THR A 92 -0.31 10.02 7.59
C THR A 92 0.64 8.84 7.55
N GLU A 93 1.13 8.42 8.71
CA GLU A 93 2.11 7.35 8.85
C GLU A 93 1.56 6.26 9.76
N TYR A 94 1.07 5.16 9.19
CA TYR A 94 0.85 3.95 9.93
C TYR A 94 0.96 2.74 9.02
N LEU A 95 1.44 1.65 9.61
CA LEU A 95 1.56 0.35 8.97
C LEU A 95 0.98 -0.67 9.95
N VAL A 96 0.03 -1.46 9.49
CA VAL A 96 -0.58 -2.53 10.29
C VAL A 96 -0.17 -3.87 9.71
N LEU A 97 0.43 -4.73 10.54
CA LEU A 97 0.93 -6.04 10.16
C LEU A 97 0.29 -7.14 11.01
N GLU A 98 0.01 -8.27 10.39
CA GLU A 98 -0.31 -9.50 11.11
C GLU A 98 0.92 -9.97 11.91
N ASP A 99 0.75 -10.19 13.21
CA ASP A 99 1.82 -10.68 14.08
C ASP A 99 1.92 -12.21 14.02
N HIS A 100 2.33 -12.70 12.86
CA HIS A 100 2.54 -14.13 12.62
C HIS A 100 3.93 -14.38 12.01
N PHE A 101 4.94 -14.52 12.88
CA PHE A 101 6.35 -14.69 12.52
C PHE A 101 6.95 -15.88 13.26
N PRO A 102 6.80 -17.12 12.76
CA PRO A 102 7.23 -18.34 13.46
C PRO A 102 8.73 -18.37 13.77
N ASN A 103 9.54 -17.64 12.98
CA ASN A 103 10.99 -17.55 13.17
C ASN A 103 11.44 -16.26 13.88
N GLY A 104 10.50 -15.54 14.52
CA GLY A 104 10.74 -14.24 15.13
C GLY A 104 10.80 -13.10 14.12
N ARG A 105 10.79 -11.86 14.62
CA ARG A 105 10.82 -10.63 13.83
C ARG A 105 11.61 -9.51 14.53
N PRO A 106 12.07 -8.50 13.79
CA PRO A 106 12.61 -7.28 14.40
C PRO A 106 11.52 -6.55 15.22
N PRO A 107 11.91 -5.75 16.22
CA PRO A 107 10.97 -4.98 17.05
C PRO A 107 10.48 -3.74 16.32
N LEU A 108 9.75 -3.93 15.21
CA LEU A 108 9.26 -2.85 14.33
C LEU A 108 8.20 -1.95 15.00
N GLU A 109 7.57 -2.41 16.09
CA GLU A 109 6.71 -1.61 16.95
C GLU A 109 7.44 -0.39 17.53
N GLN A 110 8.75 -0.47 17.72
CA GLN A 110 9.58 0.66 18.15
C GLN A 110 9.70 1.75 17.07
N ALA A 111 9.42 1.40 15.81
CA ALA A 111 9.36 2.32 14.69
C ALA A 111 7.92 2.71 14.32
N GLY A 112 6.93 2.43 15.18
CA GLY A 112 5.54 2.83 14.99
C GLY A 112 4.69 1.86 14.17
N VAL A 113 5.18 0.64 13.90
CA VAL A 113 4.39 -0.40 13.23
C VAL A 113 3.40 -1.02 14.21
N TYR A 114 2.14 -1.13 13.80
CA TYR A 114 1.09 -1.79 14.59
C TYR A 114 1.02 -3.28 14.24
N PHE A 115 1.22 -4.13 15.24
CA PHE A 115 1.04 -5.57 15.12
C PHE A 115 -0.29 -6.01 15.70
N THR A 116 -1.00 -6.88 14.98
CA THR A 116 -2.31 -7.37 15.38
C THR A 116 -2.62 -8.72 14.72
N ASP A 117 -3.83 -9.23 14.91
CA ASP A 117 -4.31 -10.42 14.23
C ASP A 117 -4.72 -10.12 12.77
N ARG A 118 -4.80 -11.19 11.96
CA ARG A 118 -5.16 -11.14 10.54
C ARG A 118 -6.50 -10.47 10.28
N ALA A 119 -7.50 -10.72 11.11
CA ALA A 119 -8.84 -10.15 10.93
C ALA A 119 -8.83 -8.63 11.11
N THR A 120 -8.06 -8.13 12.08
CA THR A 120 -7.89 -6.70 12.31
C THR A 120 -7.11 -6.02 11.18
N VAL A 121 -6.09 -6.69 10.62
CA VAL A 121 -5.40 -6.18 9.42
C VAL A 121 -6.37 -6.04 8.24
N GLU A 122 -7.22 -7.05 8.01
CA GLU A 122 -8.22 -7.02 6.94
C GLU A 122 -9.25 -5.90 7.15
N LYS A 123 -9.72 -5.71 8.39
CA LYS A 123 -10.62 -4.58 8.72
C LYS A 123 -9.97 -3.23 8.49
N SER A 124 -8.71 -3.07 8.88
CA SER A 124 -7.95 -1.83 8.66
C SER A 124 -7.80 -1.51 7.18
N GLU A 125 -7.53 -2.52 6.35
CA GLU A 125 -7.44 -2.37 4.90
C GLU A 125 -8.79 -1.99 4.28
N LYS A 126 -9.86 -2.70 4.62
CA LYS A 126 -11.21 -2.40 4.16
C LYS A 126 -11.64 -0.98 4.54
N MET A 127 -11.35 -0.56 5.76
CA MET A 127 -11.65 0.79 6.23
C MET A 127 -10.87 1.83 5.41
N LYS A 128 -9.54 1.77 5.44
CA LYS A 128 -8.71 2.80 4.82
C LYS A 128 -8.86 2.80 3.30
N VAL A 129 -8.61 1.68 2.65
CA VAL A 129 -8.54 1.60 1.18
C VAL A 129 -9.93 1.47 0.57
N GLY A 130 -10.72 0.51 1.06
CA GLY A 130 -12.01 0.16 0.47
C GLY A 130 -13.11 1.19 0.75
N THR A 131 -13.09 1.87 1.88
CA THR A 131 -14.17 2.77 2.31
C THR A 131 -13.76 4.24 2.32
N CYS A 132 -12.62 4.57 2.92
CA CYS A 132 -12.24 5.97 3.10
C CYS A 132 -11.45 6.55 1.92
N LEU A 133 -10.66 5.74 1.20
CA LEU A 133 -9.81 6.25 0.11
C LEU A 133 -10.45 6.10 -1.27
N ASN A 134 -10.65 4.86 -1.72
CA ASN A 134 -11.05 4.58 -3.09
C ASN A 134 -12.41 5.18 -3.49
N PRO A 135 -13.49 5.09 -2.69
CA PRO A 135 -14.78 5.66 -3.07
C PRO A 135 -14.72 7.19 -3.23
N LEU A 136 -14.03 7.88 -2.32
CA LEU A 136 -13.90 9.33 -2.37
C LEU A 136 -13.07 9.78 -3.57
N HIS A 137 -11.93 9.13 -3.82
CA HIS A 137 -11.12 9.39 -5.02
C HIS A 137 -11.86 9.10 -6.31
N THR A 138 -12.65 8.02 -6.36
CA THR A 138 -13.47 7.67 -7.53
C THR A 138 -14.51 8.73 -7.80
N ALA A 139 -15.21 9.20 -6.76
CA ALA A 139 -16.20 10.27 -6.90
C ALA A 139 -15.56 11.57 -7.42
N LEU A 140 -14.44 11.98 -6.81
CA LEU A 140 -13.70 13.16 -7.27
C LEU A 140 -13.21 13.01 -8.70
N ALA A 141 -12.61 11.88 -9.06
CA ALA A 141 -12.13 11.65 -10.42
C ALA A 141 -13.25 11.77 -11.48
N VAL A 142 -14.44 11.23 -11.18
CA VAL A 142 -15.57 11.30 -12.12
C VAL A 142 -16.13 12.72 -12.20
N PHE A 143 -16.48 13.32 -11.08
CA PHE A 143 -17.13 14.64 -11.06
C PHE A 143 -16.13 15.77 -11.34
N GLY A 144 -14.90 15.64 -10.92
CA GLY A 144 -13.83 16.58 -11.23
C GLY A 144 -13.56 16.66 -12.73
N CYS A 145 -13.44 15.49 -13.40
CA CYS A 145 -13.31 15.46 -14.85
C CYS A 145 -14.52 16.08 -15.58
N LEU A 146 -15.74 15.87 -15.10
CA LEU A 146 -16.94 16.47 -15.68
C LEU A 146 -16.99 17.99 -15.53
N LEU A 147 -16.31 18.53 -14.51
CA LEU A 147 -16.21 19.96 -14.21
C LEU A 147 -14.89 20.59 -14.69
N ASP A 148 -14.12 19.88 -15.52
CA ASP A 148 -12.82 20.30 -16.07
C ASP A 148 -11.72 20.57 -15.04
N TYR A 149 -11.82 20.02 -13.84
CA TYR A 149 -10.71 20.07 -12.87
C TYR A 149 -9.56 19.14 -13.28
N GLN A 150 -8.33 19.57 -13.00
CA GLN A 150 -7.12 18.83 -13.36
C GLN A 150 -6.45 18.14 -12.15
N THR A 151 -6.83 18.52 -10.95
CA THR A 151 -6.24 17.98 -9.71
C THR A 151 -7.27 17.91 -8.60
N ILE A 152 -7.16 16.89 -7.76
CA ILE A 152 -7.99 16.75 -6.54
C ILE A 152 -7.84 17.97 -5.61
N SER A 153 -6.64 18.58 -5.56
CA SER A 153 -6.42 19.79 -4.78
C SER A 153 -7.26 20.98 -5.27
N ALA A 154 -7.51 21.08 -6.57
CA ALA A 154 -8.42 22.09 -7.12
C ALA A 154 -9.89 21.75 -6.88
N GLU A 155 -10.26 20.48 -7.02
CA GLU A 155 -11.60 19.98 -6.71
C GLU A 155 -12.00 20.26 -5.27
N MET A 156 -11.08 20.09 -4.33
CA MET A 156 -11.29 20.34 -2.89
C MET A 156 -11.38 21.84 -2.53
N GLN A 157 -11.31 22.77 -3.49
CA GLN A 157 -11.67 24.18 -3.32
C GLN A 157 -13.12 24.44 -3.78
N ASP A 158 -13.78 23.50 -4.45
CA ASP A 158 -15.16 23.57 -4.87
C ASP A 158 -16.07 23.06 -3.75
N THR A 159 -16.98 23.92 -3.27
CA THR A 159 -17.88 23.63 -2.14
C THR A 159 -18.86 22.49 -2.42
N ASP A 160 -19.25 22.31 -3.67
CA ASP A 160 -20.19 21.25 -4.07
C ASP A 160 -19.50 19.90 -4.05
N LEU A 161 -18.23 19.83 -4.54
CA LEU A 161 -17.41 18.62 -4.50
C LEU A 161 -17.02 18.25 -3.06
N VAL A 162 -16.67 19.22 -2.23
CA VAL A 162 -16.42 19.00 -0.80
C VAL A 162 -17.67 18.43 -0.12
N THR A 163 -18.85 19.03 -0.35
CA THR A 163 -20.11 18.54 0.20
C THR A 163 -20.42 17.12 -0.27
N LEU A 164 -20.16 16.81 -1.55
CA LEU A 164 -20.36 15.48 -2.10
C LEU A 164 -19.50 14.43 -1.37
N VAL A 165 -18.20 14.66 -1.24
CA VAL A 165 -17.30 13.68 -0.60
C VAL A 165 -17.58 13.54 0.90
N GLU A 166 -17.95 14.63 1.60
CA GLU A 166 -18.37 14.57 3.01
C GLU A 166 -19.62 13.71 3.20
N ARG A 167 -20.60 13.80 2.29
CA ARG A 167 -21.78 12.94 2.33
C ARG A 167 -21.45 11.49 2.04
N ILE A 168 -20.65 11.22 1.01
CA ILE A 168 -20.21 9.85 0.70
C ILE A 168 -19.47 9.25 1.89
N ALA A 169 -18.56 10.00 2.52
CA ALA A 169 -17.85 9.57 3.72
C ALA A 169 -18.81 9.27 4.87
N GLY A 170 -19.77 10.16 5.12
CA GLY A 170 -20.79 10.00 6.17
C GLY A 170 -21.68 8.78 5.97
N GLU A 171 -21.99 8.42 4.73
CA GLU A 171 -22.76 7.20 4.39
C GLU A 171 -21.92 5.93 4.44
N SER A 172 -20.62 6.04 4.14
CA SER A 172 -19.70 4.90 4.09
C SER A 172 -19.20 4.47 5.47
N LEU A 173 -18.87 5.42 6.36
CA LEU A 173 -18.31 5.13 7.68
C LEU A 173 -19.13 4.19 8.56
N PRO A 174 -20.48 4.30 8.63
CA PRO A 174 -21.30 3.40 9.45
C PRO A 174 -21.30 1.93 8.99
N VAL A 175 -20.87 1.63 7.75
CA VAL A 175 -20.83 0.26 7.22
C VAL A 175 -19.42 -0.36 7.28
N VAL A 176 -18.46 0.37 7.82
CA VAL A 176 -17.14 -0.19 8.15
C VAL A 176 -17.27 -0.99 9.43
N GLU A 177 -17.10 -2.30 9.35
CA GLU A 177 -17.14 -3.21 10.49
C GLU A 177 -15.84 -3.17 11.33
#